data_07c8e08757e62922c0ded06cfeeca94b
#
_entry.id   07c8e08757e62922c0ded06cfeeca94b
#
_cell.length_a   1.000
_cell.length_b   1.000
_cell.length_c   1.000
_cell.angle_alpha   90.00
_cell.angle_beta   90.00
_cell.angle_gamma   90.00
#
_symmetry.space_group_name_H-M   'P 1'
#
loop_
_entity.id
_entity.type
_entity.pdbx_description
1 polymer ?
#
loop_
_entity_poly.entity_id
_entity_poly.type
_entity_poly.pdbx_seq_one_letter_code
_entity_poly.pdbx_strand_id
1 'polypeptide(L)'
;KAEAEGAAKPAAKRGRKPAAKTTAEKKTSTRRSTAKKAEGPKKPTALIIMDGFGHRAEKKGNAIEAANKPNLDRIFSENPLTYIGASGLDVGLPDGQMGNSEVGHTNIGAGRIVYQELTRITKAIQDGDFFENPALMSAINQCKWFDSTLHIFGLLSDGGVHSHIDHMFALLELARRNGLRKV
;
A
#
# COMPACT_ATOMS: atom_id res chain seq x y z
N LYS A 1 41.67 -11.04 58.06
CA LYS A 1 41.08 -10.55 59.34
C LYS A 1 39.84 -9.76 58.99
N ALA A 2 38.86 -10.39 59.14
CA ALA A 2 37.79 -10.49 60.18
C ALA A 2 36.58 -9.74 59.67
N GLU A 3 35.55 -10.44 59.30
CA GLU A 3 34.39 -10.81 60.12
C GLU A 3 33.36 -9.66 60.11
N ALA A 4 32.19 -9.86 59.65
CA ALA A 4 31.09 -10.78 59.89
C ALA A 4 29.92 -10.02 60.58
N GLU A 5 28.73 -10.53 60.27
CA GLU A 5 27.42 -10.38 60.97
C GLU A 5 26.62 -9.14 60.60
N GLY A 6 25.43 -9.22 60.07
CA GLY A 6 24.37 -10.19 60.34
C GLY A 6 23.27 -9.45 61.09
N ALA A 7 22.11 -9.31 60.53
CA ALA A 7 20.90 -9.28 61.31
C ALA A 7 19.63 -9.27 60.47
N ALA A 8 18.76 -10.14 60.84
CA ALA A 8 17.53 -10.56 60.25
C ALA A 8 16.37 -9.56 60.37
N LYS A 9 15.38 -9.83 59.53
CA LYS A 9 13.99 -9.34 59.42
C LYS A 9 13.25 -9.12 60.76
N PRO A 10 12.14 -8.34 60.71
CA PRO A 10 10.90 -9.09 60.78
C PRO A 10 9.80 -8.68 59.81
N ALA A 11 8.99 -9.66 59.49
CA ALA A 11 7.78 -9.64 58.73
C ALA A 11 6.66 -8.84 59.39
N ALA A 12 5.96 -8.01 58.66
CA ALA A 12 4.71 -7.40 59.11
C ALA A 12 3.52 -8.02 58.33
N LYS A 13 2.53 -8.34 59.11
CA LYS A 13 1.33 -9.11 58.84
C LYS A 13 0.39 -8.47 57.81
N ARG A 14 -0.16 -9.32 56.98
CA ARG A 14 -1.26 -9.08 56.05
C ARG A 14 -2.54 -8.71 56.79
N GLY A 15 -3.09 -7.55 56.51
CA GLY A 15 -4.49 -7.20 56.79
C GLY A 15 -5.32 -7.46 55.52
N ARG A 16 -6.19 -8.46 55.58
CA ARG A 16 -7.26 -8.69 54.60
C ARG A 16 -8.36 -7.65 54.84
N LYS A 17 -8.69 -6.85 53.81
CA LYS A 17 -9.95 -6.10 53.74
C LYS A 17 -10.97 -6.89 52.90
N PRO A 18 -12.26 -6.82 53.29
CA PRO A 18 -13.30 -7.66 52.65
C PRO A 18 -13.71 -7.13 51.28
N ALA A 19 -14.06 -8.07 50.42
CA ALA A 19 -14.53 -7.86 49.04
C ALA A 19 -15.87 -7.11 49.05
N ALA A 20 -15.91 -5.97 48.39
CA ALA A 20 -17.14 -5.32 48.01
C ALA A 20 -17.75 -6.07 46.79
N LYS A 21 -18.98 -6.57 47.01
CA LYS A 21 -19.82 -7.13 45.92
C LYS A 21 -20.25 -6.00 45.01
N THR A 22 -19.66 -5.92 43.82
CA THR A 22 -20.18 -5.08 42.77
C THR A 22 -21.13 -5.93 41.94
N THR A 23 -22.40 -5.60 42.04
CA THR A 23 -23.48 -6.11 41.20
C THR A 23 -23.20 -5.73 39.72
N ALA A 24 -22.77 -6.69 38.93
CA ALA A 24 -22.65 -6.50 37.48
C ALA A 24 -24.05 -6.48 36.88
N GLU A 25 -24.52 -5.30 36.50
CA GLU A 25 -25.65 -5.16 35.57
C GLU A 25 -25.30 -5.78 34.24
N LYS A 26 -25.99 -6.86 33.95
CA LYS A 26 -25.96 -7.59 32.68
C LYS A 26 -26.67 -6.74 31.63
N LYS A 27 -25.94 -5.86 30.94
CA LYS A 27 -26.43 -5.20 29.74
C LYS A 27 -26.65 -6.27 28.69
N THR A 28 -27.87 -6.71 28.53
CA THR A 28 -28.35 -7.50 27.41
C THR A 28 -28.22 -6.65 26.15
N SER A 29 -27.12 -6.85 25.41
CA SER A 29 -26.96 -6.37 24.05
C SER A 29 -28.01 -7.09 23.19
N THR A 30 -29.08 -6.40 22.86
CA THR A 30 -30.05 -6.83 21.86
C THR A 30 -29.34 -6.81 20.52
N ARG A 31 -28.79 -7.96 20.15
CA ARG A 31 -28.22 -8.20 18.82
C ARG A 31 -29.38 -8.11 17.83
N ARG A 32 -29.54 -6.93 17.24
CA ARG A 32 -30.48 -6.68 16.14
C ARG A 32 -30.08 -7.61 15.02
N SER A 33 -30.75 -8.76 14.89
CA SER A 33 -30.61 -9.64 13.74
C SER A 33 -31.07 -8.82 12.54
N THR A 34 -30.10 -8.35 11.74
CA THR A 34 -30.41 -7.90 10.38
C THR A 34 -30.91 -9.14 9.65
N ALA A 35 -32.23 -9.27 9.56
CA ALA A 35 -32.84 -10.28 8.74
C ALA A 35 -32.23 -10.17 7.35
N LYS A 36 -31.48 -11.19 6.91
CA LYS A 36 -31.03 -11.31 5.52
C LYS A 36 -32.27 -11.22 4.65
N LYS A 37 -32.42 -10.09 3.93
CA LYS A 37 -33.43 -9.93 2.89
C LYS A 37 -33.21 -11.12 1.95
N ALA A 38 -34.25 -11.94 1.75
CA ALA A 38 -34.17 -13.07 0.85
C ALA A 38 -33.68 -12.56 -0.50
N GLU A 39 -32.45 -12.91 -0.86
CA GLU A 39 -31.90 -12.58 -2.18
C GLU A 39 -32.75 -13.35 -3.20
N GLY A 40 -33.45 -12.63 -4.08
CA GLY A 40 -34.09 -13.23 -5.24
C GLY A 40 -33.05 -13.98 -6.10
N PRO A 41 -33.46 -14.76 -7.08
CA PRO A 41 -32.51 -15.52 -7.91
C PRO A 41 -31.45 -14.61 -8.45
N LYS A 42 -30.17 -14.95 -8.19
CA LYS A 42 -29.01 -14.16 -8.62
C LYS A 42 -28.99 -14.06 -10.13
N LYS A 43 -29.06 -12.84 -10.65
CA LYS A 43 -28.93 -12.61 -12.10
C LYS A 43 -27.45 -12.75 -12.47
N PRO A 44 -27.11 -13.46 -13.53
CA PRO A 44 -25.73 -13.55 -13.99
C PRO A 44 -25.23 -12.16 -14.42
N THR A 45 -23.98 -11.85 -14.06
CA THR A 45 -23.29 -10.65 -14.51
C THR A 45 -22.07 -11.10 -15.30
N ALA A 46 -21.87 -10.53 -16.50
CA ALA A 46 -20.70 -10.79 -17.32
C ALA A 46 -19.85 -9.53 -17.40
N LEU A 47 -18.54 -9.65 -17.18
CA LEU A 47 -17.54 -8.65 -17.48
C LEU A 47 -16.79 -9.09 -18.74
N ILE A 48 -16.86 -8.28 -19.78
CA ILE A 48 -16.18 -8.54 -21.06
C ILE A 48 -15.05 -7.53 -21.20
N ILE A 49 -13.81 -8.01 -21.25
CA ILE A 49 -12.62 -7.19 -21.42
C ILE A 49 -12.09 -7.39 -22.83
N MET A 50 -12.13 -6.32 -23.64
CA MET A 50 -11.54 -6.29 -24.97
C MET A 50 -10.14 -5.70 -24.83
N ASP A 51 -9.16 -6.55 -24.52
CA ASP A 51 -7.78 -6.15 -24.29
C ASP A 51 -7.18 -5.46 -25.53
N GLY A 52 -6.54 -4.31 -25.32
CA GLY A 52 -6.02 -3.48 -26.41
C GLY A 52 -7.05 -2.64 -27.15
N PHE A 53 -8.35 -2.69 -26.78
CA PHE A 53 -9.39 -1.87 -27.39
C PHE A 53 -9.39 -0.46 -26.77
N GLY A 54 -8.62 0.46 -27.40
CA GLY A 54 -8.52 1.86 -26.96
C GLY A 54 -9.50 2.77 -27.69
N HIS A 55 -9.60 4.01 -27.22
CA HIS A 55 -10.38 5.06 -27.84
C HIS A 55 -9.46 6.15 -28.42
N ARG A 56 -9.62 6.43 -29.73
CA ARG A 56 -8.99 7.53 -30.45
C ARG A 56 -9.92 8.03 -31.53
N ALA A 57 -10.20 9.33 -31.54
CA ALA A 57 -11.12 9.93 -32.49
C ALA A 57 -10.59 9.98 -33.94
N GLU A 58 -9.26 9.96 -34.12
CA GLU A 58 -8.66 9.95 -35.44
C GLU A 58 -8.94 8.64 -36.17
N LYS A 59 -9.34 8.75 -37.43
CA LYS A 59 -9.63 7.58 -38.30
C LYS A 59 -8.38 6.99 -38.97
N LYS A 60 -7.40 7.85 -39.32
CA LYS A 60 -6.19 7.40 -40.00
C LYS A 60 -5.38 6.44 -39.15
N GLY A 61 -5.17 5.23 -39.62
CA GLY A 61 -4.44 4.20 -38.88
C GLY A 61 -5.18 3.68 -37.64
N ASN A 62 -6.50 3.86 -37.55
CA ASN A 62 -7.34 3.40 -36.46
C ASN A 62 -8.25 2.27 -36.97
N ALA A 63 -7.82 1.04 -36.73
CA ALA A 63 -8.56 -0.14 -37.17
C ALA A 63 -9.94 -0.27 -36.50
N ILE A 64 -10.10 0.20 -35.26
CA ILE A 64 -11.38 0.18 -34.53
C ILE A 64 -12.40 1.07 -35.23
N GLU A 65 -12.00 2.30 -35.58
CA GLU A 65 -12.88 3.23 -36.31
C GLU A 65 -13.17 2.82 -37.75
N ALA A 66 -12.27 2.07 -38.39
CA ALA A 66 -12.45 1.55 -39.74
C ALA A 66 -13.28 0.25 -39.78
N ALA A 67 -13.46 -0.43 -38.68
CA ALA A 67 -14.17 -1.70 -38.61
C ALA A 67 -15.68 -1.53 -38.71
N ASN A 68 -16.34 -2.49 -39.38
CA ASN A 68 -17.79 -2.61 -39.35
C ASN A 68 -18.22 -3.27 -38.00
N LYS A 69 -18.68 -2.46 -37.05
CA LYS A 69 -18.95 -2.88 -35.68
C LYS A 69 -20.37 -2.47 -35.19
N PRO A 70 -21.44 -2.75 -35.94
CA PRO A 70 -22.77 -2.19 -35.65
C PRO A 70 -23.31 -2.54 -34.25
N ASN A 71 -22.94 -3.70 -33.71
CA ASN A 71 -23.36 -4.08 -32.36
C ASN A 71 -22.65 -3.26 -31.26
N LEU A 72 -21.34 -3.01 -31.41
CA LEU A 72 -20.60 -2.16 -30.47
C LEU A 72 -21.06 -0.71 -30.59
N ASP A 73 -21.26 -0.20 -31.79
CA ASP A 73 -21.77 1.16 -32.01
C ASP A 73 -23.13 1.35 -31.35
N ARG A 74 -24.03 0.38 -31.48
CA ARG A 74 -25.33 0.40 -30.81
C ARG A 74 -25.17 0.36 -29.28
N ILE A 75 -24.33 -0.54 -28.75
CA ILE A 75 -24.11 -0.66 -27.30
C ILE A 75 -23.58 0.67 -26.74
N PHE A 76 -22.61 1.28 -27.39
CA PHE A 76 -22.01 2.54 -26.95
C PHE A 76 -22.95 3.72 -27.06
N SER A 77 -23.88 3.73 -28.01
CA SER A 77 -24.86 4.81 -28.17
C SER A 77 -26.08 4.71 -27.23
N GLU A 78 -26.48 3.49 -26.88
CA GLU A 78 -27.70 3.24 -26.11
C GLU A 78 -27.47 3.06 -24.59
N ASN A 79 -26.22 2.93 -24.14
CA ASN A 79 -25.88 2.63 -22.76
C ASN A 79 -24.90 3.67 -22.16
N PRO A 80 -24.83 3.81 -20.83
CA PRO A 80 -23.84 4.64 -20.18
C PRO A 80 -22.42 4.25 -20.57
N LEU A 81 -21.62 5.25 -20.97
CA LEU A 81 -20.24 5.09 -21.37
C LEU A 81 -19.36 6.03 -20.54
N THR A 82 -18.22 5.54 -20.12
CA THR A 82 -17.17 6.35 -19.50
C THR A 82 -15.80 5.90 -19.99
N TYR A 83 -14.82 6.78 -19.87
CA TYR A 83 -13.42 6.50 -20.20
C TYR A 83 -12.60 6.46 -18.92
N ILE A 84 -11.64 5.56 -18.86
CA ILE A 84 -10.67 5.44 -17.78
C ILE A 84 -9.26 5.51 -18.37
N GLY A 85 -8.31 6.03 -17.58
CA GLY A 85 -6.90 6.00 -17.96
C GLY A 85 -6.38 4.57 -18.04
N ALA A 86 -5.52 4.32 -19.04
CA ALA A 86 -4.94 3.00 -19.28
C ALA A 86 -3.40 3.03 -19.30
N SER A 87 -2.77 4.12 -18.82
CA SER A 87 -1.33 4.31 -18.83
C SER A 87 -0.88 5.12 -17.61
N GLY A 88 0.41 5.13 -17.34
CA GLY A 88 1.03 5.95 -16.31
C GLY A 88 0.43 5.72 -14.92
N LEU A 89 0.29 6.78 -14.17
CA LEU A 89 -0.17 6.74 -12.78
C LEU A 89 -1.59 6.18 -12.62
N ASP A 90 -2.44 6.32 -13.64
CA ASP A 90 -3.82 5.80 -13.62
C ASP A 90 -3.87 4.26 -13.51
N VAL A 91 -2.79 3.59 -13.86
CA VAL A 91 -2.64 2.13 -13.75
C VAL A 91 -1.49 1.69 -12.84
N GLY A 92 -0.91 2.62 -12.09
CA GLY A 92 0.15 2.34 -11.11
C GLY A 92 1.55 2.24 -11.70
N LEU A 93 1.75 2.71 -12.94
CA LEU A 93 3.04 2.81 -13.61
C LEU A 93 3.63 4.22 -13.48
N PRO A 94 4.93 4.42 -13.76
CA PRO A 94 5.51 5.75 -13.90
C PRO A 94 4.76 6.60 -14.92
N ASP A 95 4.79 7.90 -14.74
CA ASP A 95 4.17 8.84 -15.68
C ASP A 95 4.73 8.66 -17.09
N GLY A 96 3.85 8.76 -18.08
CA GLY A 96 4.22 8.57 -19.50
C GLY A 96 4.47 7.11 -19.93
N GLN A 97 4.47 6.15 -19.02
CA GLN A 97 4.63 4.74 -19.37
C GLN A 97 3.31 4.15 -19.87
N MET A 98 3.36 3.49 -21.05
CA MET A 98 2.22 2.79 -21.61
C MET A 98 1.79 1.63 -20.71
N GLY A 99 0.47 1.50 -20.50
CA GLY A 99 -0.10 0.37 -19.76
C GLY A 99 0.07 -0.97 -20.47
N ASN A 100 -0.21 -2.02 -19.75
CA ASN A 100 -0.20 -3.38 -20.25
C ASN A 100 -1.32 -4.21 -19.62
N SER A 101 -1.55 -5.41 -20.13
CA SER A 101 -2.62 -6.29 -19.65
C SER A 101 -2.47 -6.67 -18.18
N GLU A 102 -1.24 -6.90 -17.70
CA GLU A 102 -0.97 -7.30 -16.32
C GLU A 102 -1.44 -6.24 -15.32
N VAL A 103 -1.00 -4.99 -15.48
CA VAL A 103 -1.40 -3.91 -14.56
C VAL A 103 -2.88 -3.58 -14.71
N GLY A 104 -3.45 -3.62 -15.92
CA GLY A 104 -4.86 -3.37 -16.16
C GLY A 104 -5.75 -4.38 -15.45
N HIS A 105 -5.51 -5.67 -15.63
CA HIS A 105 -6.26 -6.74 -14.97
C HIS A 105 -6.04 -6.73 -13.44
N THR A 106 -4.84 -6.41 -12.98
CA THR A 106 -4.56 -6.27 -11.54
C THR A 106 -5.41 -5.16 -10.93
N ASN A 107 -5.52 -4.00 -11.57
CA ASN A 107 -6.33 -2.88 -11.09
C ASN A 107 -7.82 -3.20 -11.12
N ILE A 108 -8.32 -3.85 -12.17
CA ILE A 108 -9.70 -4.31 -12.26
C ILE A 108 -10.02 -5.29 -11.12
N GLY A 109 -9.15 -6.28 -10.91
CA GLY A 109 -9.33 -7.28 -9.86
C GLY A 109 -9.24 -6.70 -8.44
N ALA A 110 -8.39 -5.71 -8.23
CA ALA A 110 -8.23 -5.04 -6.95
C ALA A 110 -9.31 -3.99 -6.66
N GLY A 111 -10.02 -3.50 -7.69
CA GLY A 111 -10.97 -2.40 -7.58
C GLY A 111 -10.33 -1.06 -7.19
N ARG A 112 -9.04 -0.91 -7.40
CA ARG A 112 -8.24 0.29 -7.10
C ARG A 112 -6.96 0.31 -7.92
N ILE A 113 -6.30 1.47 -7.98
CA ILE A 113 -4.95 1.56 -8.54
C ILE A 113 -3.97 0.80 -7.63
N VAL A 114 -3.22 -0.13 -8.22
CA VAL A 114 -2.13 -0.88 -7.58
C VAL A 114 -0.82 -0.34 -8.12
N TYR A 115 -0.13 0.49 -7.33
CA TYR A 115 1.16 1.03 -7.74
C TYR A 115 2.21 -0.08 -7.82
N GLN A 116 2.91 -0.15 -8.95
CA GLN A 116 4.08 -1.00 -9.12
C GLN A 116 5.22 -0.53 -8.21
N GLU A 117 6.16 -1.42 -7.87
CA GLU A 117 7.17 -1.14 -6.86
C GLU A 117 7.95 0.16 -7.13
N LEU A 118 8.40 0.39 -8.37
CA LEU A 118 9.08 1.61 -8.75
C LEU A 118 8.24 2.86 -8.44
N THR A 119 6.99 2.86 -8.91
CA THR A 119 6.06 3.98 -8.71
C THR A 119 5.72 4.17 -7.24
N ARG A 120 5.54 3.06 -6.51
CA ARG A 120 5.23 3.08 -5.08
C ARG A 120 6.35 3.72 -4.26
N ILE A 121 7.61 3.37 -4.55
CA ILE A 121 8.77 3.96 -3.87
C ILE A 121 8.91 5.44 -4.24
N THR A 122 8.80 5.77 -5.53
CA THR A 122 8.86 7.16 -6.01
C THR A 122 7.78 8.01 -5.33
N LYS A 123 6.56 7.50 -5.26
CA LYS A 123 5.45 8.19 -4.59
C LYS A 123 5.72 8.36 -3.09
N ALA A 124 6.20 7.35 -2.40
CA ALA A 124 6.54 7.45 -0.98
C ALA A 124 7.63 8.50 -0.70
N ILE A 125 8.59 8.67 -1.63
CA ILE A 125 9.60 9.74 -1.54
C ILE A 125 8.94 11.12 -1.69
N GLN A 126 8.04 11.28 -2.65
CA GLN A 126 7.33 12.54 -2.91
C GLN A 126 6.41 12.93 -1.76
N ASP A 127 5.67 11.96 -1.21
CA ASP A 127 4.73 12.14 -0.10
C ASP A 127 5.46 12.32 1.26
N GLY A 128 6.73 11.90 1.35
CA GLY A 128 7.53 11.96 2.57
C GLY A 128 7.57 10.69 3.39
N ASP A 129 6.66 9.76 3.18
CA ASP A 129 6.52 8.49 3.93
C ASP A 129 7.80 7.63 3.87
N PHE A 130 8.57 7.75 2.78
CA PHE A 130 9.85 7.07 2.62
C PHE A 130 10.82 7.39 3.75
N PHE A 131 10.83 8.64 4.21
CA PHE A 131 11.75 9.12 5.24
C PHE A 131 11.33 8.72 6.66
N GLU A 132 10.13 8.19 6.80
CA GLU A 132 9.58 7.66 8.05
C GLU A 132 9.52 6.13 8.06
N ASN A 133 9.98 5.47 6.99
CA ASN A 133 9.93 4.02 6.88
C ASN A 133 10.70 3.35 8.02
N PRO A 134 10.04 2.51 8.86
CA PRO A 134 10.64 1.97 10.06
C PRO A 134 11.84 1.07 9.79
N ALA A 135 11.86 0.34 8.67
CA ALA A 135 12.98 -0.52 8.31
C ALA A 135 14.22 0.31 7.93
N LEU A 136 14.03 1.37 7.14
CA LEU A 136 15.11 2.28 6.76
C LEU A 136 15.62 3.05 7.99
N MET A 137 14.72 3.54 8.84
CA MET A 137 15.09 4.21 10.09
C MET A 137 15.82 3.28 11.05
N SER A 138 15.45 2.01 11.11
CA SER A 138 16.18 1.01 11.91
C SER A 138 17.64 0.86 11.43
N ALA A 139 17.86 0.77 10.11
CA ALA A 139 19.22 0.70 9.54
C ALA A 139 20.07 1.95 9.88
N ILE A 140 19.47 3.13 9.71
CA ILE A 140 20.13 4.41 10.08
C ILE A 140 20.51 4.43 11.56
N ASN A 141 19.58 4.07 12.44
CA ASN A 141 19.81 4.06 13.89
C ASN A 141 20.88 3.05 14.29
N GLN A 142 20.91 1.88 13.65
CA GLN A 142 21.94 0.88 13.88
C GLN A 142 23.33 1.39 13.49
N CYS A 143 23.45 2.04 12.32
CA CYS A 143 24.71 2.65 11.91
C CYS A 143 25.18 3.73 12.88
N LYS A 144 24.28 4.55 13.39
CA LYS A 144 24.60 5.58 14.40
C LYS A 144 25.04 4.96 15.74
N TRP A 145 24.34 3.90 16.18
CA TRP A 145 24.63 3.23 17.45
C TRP A 145 26.01 2.60 17.46
N PHE A 146 26.39 1.95 16.35
CA PHE A 146 27.68 1.24 16.25
C PHE A 146 28.77 2.06 15.58
N ASP A 147 28.54 3.33 15.28
CA ASP A 147 29.43 4.21 14.50
C ASP A 147 29.91 3.56 13.20
N SER A 148 29.03 2.81 12.55
CA SER A 148 29.31 2.05 11.33
C SER A 148 28.88 2.78 10.06
N THR A 149 29.27 2.25 8.91
CA THR A 149 28.93 2.79 7.58
C THR A 149 27.66 2.16 7.05
N LEU A 150 26.76 2.97 6.47
CA LEU A 150 25.63 2.50 5.70
C LEU A 150 26.09 2.20 4.26
N HIS A 151 26.00 0.94 3.84
CA HIS A 151 26.33 0.55 2.48
C HIS A 151 25.04 0.45 1.64
N ILE A 152 25.02 1.12 0.49
CA ILE A 152 23.90 1.15 -0.45
C ILE A 152 24.33 0.44 -1.73
N PHE A 153 23.54 -0.55 -2.16
CA PHE A 153 23.76 -1.30 -3.40
C PHE A 153 22.61 -1.06 -4.37
N GLY A 154 22.94 -0.81 -5.62
CA GLY A 154 21.95 -0.60 -6.68
C GLY A 154 22.63 -0.23 -8.01
N LEU A 155 21.85 -0.22 -9.08
CA LEU A 155 22.31 0.29 -10.37
C LEU A 155 22.13 1.81 -10.40
N LEU A 156 23.16 2.52 -10.85
CA LEU A 156 23.10 3.95 -11.13
C LEU A 156 22.40 4.16 -12.49
N SER A 157 21.09 4.07 -12.49
CA SER A 157 20.27 4.13 -13.70
C SER A 157 19.03 4.99 -13.48
N ASP A 158 18.63 5.68 -14.51
CA ASP A 158 17.37 6.41 -14.63
C ASP A 158 16.25 5.54 -15.23
N GLY A 159 16.59 4.36 -15.74
CA GLY A 159 15.64 3.46 -16.41
C GLY A 159 14.65 2.76 -15.49
N GLY A 160 14.95 2.64 -14.20
CA GLY A 160 14.01 2.13 -13.21
C GLY A 160 13.67 0.63 -13.28
N VAL A 161 14.35 -0.16 -14.11
CA VAL A 161 14.05 -1.59 -14.26
C VAL A 161 14.42 -2.38 -12.99
N HIS A 162 15.60 -2.16 -12.44
CA HIS A 162 16.08 -2.83 -11.23
C HIS A 162 16.45 -1.85 -10.11
N SER A 163 16.74 -0.60 -10.45
CA SER A 163 17.04 0.48 -9.52
C SER A 163 16.73 1.81 -10.19
N HIS A 164 16.56 2.86 -9.40
CA HIS A 164 16.43 4.23 -9.91
C HIS A 164 17.35 5.16 -9.12
N ILE A 165 18.05 6.04 -9.81
CA ILE A 165 19.05 6.95 -9.21
C ILE A 165 18.39 7.87 -8.17
N ASP A 166 17.15 8.31 -8.38
CA ASP A 166 16.42 9.16 -7.42
C ASP A 166 16.13 8.44 -6.11
N HIS A 167 15.96 7.11 -6.13
CA HIS A 167 15.80 6.32 -4.92
C HIS A 167 17.09 6.27 -4.12
N MET A 168 18.26 6.22 -4.80
CA MET A 168 19.55 6.33 -4.14
C MET A 168 19.72 7.71 -3.52
N PHE A 169 19.38 8.78 -4.24
CA PHE A 169 19.44 10.13 -3.69
C PHE A 169 18.52 10.29 -2.47
N ALA A 170 17.34 9.67 -2.48
CA ALA A 170 16.46 9.66 -1.32
C ALA A 170 17.07 8.94 -0.11
N LEU A 171 17.82 7.84 -0.31
CA LEU A 171 18.55 7.16 0.77
C LEU A 171 19.67 8.04 1.34
N LEU A 172 20.41 8.74 0.48
CA LEU A 172 21.44 9.70 0.93
C LEU A 172 20.81 10.87 1.70
N GLU A 173 19.68 11.37 1.22
CA GLU A 173 18.93 12.41 1.91
C GLU A 173 18.37 11.93 3.26
N LEU A 174 17.89 10.69 3.34
CA LEU A 174 17.48 10.07 4.61
C LEU A 174 18.66 10.04 5.60
N ALA A 175 19.84 9.59 5.15
CA ALA A 175 21.05 9.58 5.96
C ALA A 175 21.43 11.00 6.44
N ARG A 176 21.39 11.98 5.53
CA ARG A 176 21.67 13.39 5.82
C ARG A 176 20.72 13.95 6.87
N ARG A 177 19.39 13.75 6.71
CA ARG A 177 18.36 14.22 7.65
C ARG A 177 18.57 13.67 9.05
N ASN A 178 19.11 12.46 9.15
CA ASN A 178 19.37 11.78 10.41
C ASN A 178 20.80 12.00 10.95
N GLY A 179 21.61 12.83 10.32
CA GLY A 179 22.98 13.15 10.76
C GLY A 179 23.97 12.00 10.60
N LEU A 180 23.66 10.98 9.76
CA LEU A 180 24.60 9.91 9.45
C LEU A 180 25.60 10.40 8.38
N ARG A 181 26.88 10.32 8.69
CA ARG A 181 27.96 10.83 7.81
C ARG A 181 28.69 9.74 7.05
N LYS A 182 28.62 8.51 7.54
CA LYS A 182 29.32 7.36 6.93
C LYS A 182 28.34 6.60 6.04
N VAL A 183 28.35 6.90 4.73
CA VAL A 183 27.54 6.23 3.71
C VAL A 183 28.44 5.81 2.56
#